data_7c255e964b21c7dddac92ab5497d1c3b
#
_entry.id   7c255e964b21c7dddac92ab5497d1c3b
#
_cell.length_a   1.000
_cell.length_b   1.000
_cell.length_c   1.000
_cell.angle_alpha   90.00
_cell.angle_beta   90.00
_cell.angle_gamma   90.00
#
_symmetry.space_group_name_H-M   'P 1'
#
loop_
_entity.id
_entity.type
_entity.pdbx_description
1 polymer ?
#
loop_
_entity_poly.entity_id
_entity_poly.type
_entity_poly.pdbx_seq_one_letter_code
_entity_poly.pdbx_strand_id
1 'polypeptide(L)'
;MKHYKCSLVLGKFCPLHKGHMLLIQRALEASDMVEVVVDNIMDEVIPVRRRMQWVKQQFPTAIVTTQEHPLPQDPSETTFFWDIWRDTLLRILPHPVDAVFASEPYGERLAKELSAEFVMVDLDRKSVPISATSIRKDMIGQWQYLSPVVQQDMRKVICVYGPESTGKSTLTRQLAQHYHMPYVEEFAKKVINEKNGDICYEDMETIVVGHHEAIVEALRQNTPLLFVDTDAITSKLWSNELFGKESPIIEEYIAKQRFDIYLLLDIDLPWVNDIHRYRPNERDVFFHQCEEQLVVRGRNYAIIRGKGKQRLSNAIEYVDRLISHSFNASGSARLESEK
;
A
#
# COMPACT_ATOMS: atom_id res chain seq x y z
N MET A 1 -34.56 13.85 -9.60
CA MET A 1 -34.45 12.60 -8.80
C MET A 1 -35.17 12.83 -7.48
N LYS A 2 -35.76 11.79 -6.89
CA LYS A 2 -36.32 11.86 -5.53
C LYS A 2 -35.18 12.17 -4.56
N HIS A 3 -35.43 13.02 -3.58
CA HIS A 3 -34.45 13.41 -2.57
C HIS A 3 -34.86 12.85 -1.20
N TYR A 4 -33.88 12.33 -0.44
CA TYR A 4 -34.09 11.67 0.83
C TYR A 4 -33.46 12.50 1.97
N LYS A 5 -33.98 12.44 3.18
CA LYS A 5 -33.34 13.07 4.34
C LYS A 5 -32.13 12.28 4.80
N CYS A 6 -32.26 10.94 4.89
CA CYS A 6 -31.20 10.08 5.32
C CYS A 6 -31.20 8.76 4.52
N SER A 7 -30.06 8.37 3.99
CA SER A 7 -29.91 7.11 3.26
C SER A 7 -28.87 6.20 3.89
N LEU A 8 -29.07 4.90 3.74
CA LEU A 8 -28.15 3.83 4.17
C LEU A 8 -27.42 3.22 2.99
N VAL A 9 -26.13 3.05 3.14
CA VAL A 9 -25.30 2.15 2.34
C VAL A 9 -24.65 1.12 3.26
N LEU A 10 -24.95 -0.16 3.07
CA LEU A 10 -24.35 -1.26 3.80
C LEU A 10 -23.39 -2.04 2.89
N GLY A 11 -22.18 -2.35 3.37
CA GLY A 11 -21.24 -3.15 2.59
C GLY A 11 -19.99 -3.57 3.34
N LYS A 12 -19.31 -4.57 2.81
CA LYS A 12 -18.04 -5.07 3.35
C LYS A 12 -16.85 -4.14 3.05
N PHE A 13 -16.86 -3.48 1.90
CA PHE A 13 -15.77 -2.61 1.42
C PHE A 13 -14.38 -3.26 1.52
N CYS A 14 -14.28 -4.53 1.14
CA CYS A 14 -13.10 -5.37 1.33
C CYS A 14 -12.48 -5.83 -0.01
N PRO A 15 -11.67 -4.95 -0.67
CA PRO A 15 -11.40 -3.53 -0.39
C PRO A 15 -12.46 -2.56 -0.95
N LEU A 16 -12.36 -1.28 -0.58
CA LEU A 16 -13.14 -0.18 -1.18
C LEU A 16 -12.69 0.03 -2.63
N HIS A 17 -13.62 -0.07 -3.58
CA HIS A 17 -13.35 0.01 -5.02
C HIS A 17 -14.36 0.91 -5.75
N LYS A 18 -14.12 1.17 -7.05
CA LYS A 18 -14.94 2.09 -7.87
C LYS A 18 -16.44 1.77 -7.87
N GLY A 19 -16.83 0.49 -7.80
CA GLY A 19 -18.24 0.11 -7.66
C GLY A 19 -18.85 0.59 -6.34
N HIS A 20 -18.14 0.42 -5.24
CA HIS A 20 -18.57 0.98 -3.94
C HIS A 20 -18.56 2.52 -3.94
N MET A 21 -17.58 3.13 -4.62
CA MET A 21 -17.54 4.59 -4.75
C MET A 21 -18.76 5.12 -5.50
N LEU A 22 -19.15 4.49 -6.61
CA LEU A 22 -20.36 4.84 -7.35
C LEU A 22 -21.60 4.73 -6.47
N LEU A 23 -21.73 3.65 -5.69
CA LEU A 23 -22.86 3.42 -4.81
C LEU A 23 -22.99 4.52 -3.75
N ILE A 24 -21.91 4.82 -3.03
CA ILE A 24 -21.90 5.86 -2.00
C ILE A 24 -22.13 7.24 -2.62
N GLN A 25 -21.50 7.53 -3.76
CA GLN A 25 -21.67 8.79 -4.48
C GLN A 25 -23.14 9.02 -4.88
N ARG A 26 -23.83 7.99 -5.38
CA ARG A 26 -25.26 8.10 -5.72
C ARG A 26 -26.14 8.36 -4.50
N ALA A 27 -25.81 7.77 -3.35
CA ALA A 27 -26.51 8.06 -2.11
C ALA A 27 -26.29 9.52 -1.68
N LEU A 28 -25.05 10.03 -1.75
CA LEU A 28 -24.72 11.42 -1.41
C LEU A 28 -25.38 12.43 -2.34
N GLU A 29 -25.53 12.13 -3.63
CA GLU A 29 -26.22 13.00 -4.60
C GLU A 29 -27.73 13.06 -4.39
N ALA A 30 -28.32 12.06 -3.75
CA ALA A 30 -29.76 11.92 -3.58
C ALA A 30 -30.24 12.17 -2.14
N SER A 31 -29.36 12.51 -1.20
CA SER A 31 -29.72 12.58 0.22
C SER A 31 -29.00 13.71 0.95
N ASP A 32 -29.67 14.27 1.97
CA ASP A 32 -29.06 15.27 2.86
C ASP A 32 -27.98 14.63 3.76
N MET A 33 -28.23 13.39 4.22
CA MET A 33 -27.32 12.60 5.04
C MET A 33 -27.16 11.18 4.46
N VAL A 34 -25.96 10.63 4.59
CA VAL A 34 -25.68 9.24 4.20
C VAL A 34 -24.98 8.53 5.35
N GLU A 35 -25.63 7.48 5.83
CA GLU A 35 -25.08 6.51 6.78
C GLU A 35 -24.40 5.37 5.99
N VAL A 36 -23.11 5.16 6.22
CA VAL A 36 -22.38 4.05 5.62
C VAL A 36 -22.00 3.06 6.72
N VAL A 37 -22.60 1.89 6.68
CA VAL A 37 -22.29 0.82 7.61
C VAL A 37 -21.24 -0.11 6.96
N VAL A 38 -20.05 -0.16 7.55
CA VAL A 38 -18.98 -1.08 7.15
C VAL A 38 -19.17 -2.39 7.92
N ASP A 39 -19.60 -3.44 7.22
CA ASP A 39 -19.88 -4.73 7.83
C ASP A 39 -18.63 -5.36 8.46
N ASN A 40 -18.70 -5.66 9.77
CA ASN A 40 -17.67 -6.38 10.52
C ASN A 40 -17.91 -7.88 10.33
N ILE A 41 -17.04 -8.54 9.60
CA ILE A 41 -17.17 -9.96 9.20
C ILE A 41 -16.20 -10.85 9.97
N MET A 42 -16.58 -12.10 10.15
CA MET A 42 -15.67 -13.14 10.66
C MET A 42 -14.48 -13.32 9.71
N ASP A 43 -13.33 -13.72 10.27
CA ASP A 43 -12.11 -14.02 9.51
C ASP A 43 -11.70 -12.90 8.55
N GLU A 44 -11.68 -11.68 9.05
CA GLU A 44 -11.36 -10.48 8.29
C GLU A 44 -9.94 -10.50 7.71
N VAL A 45 -9.88 -10.50 6.42
CA VAL A 45 -8.65 -10.32 5.66
C VAL A 45 -8.09 -8.89 5.82
N ILE A 46 -8.98 -7.92 5.83
CA ILE A 46 -8.68 -6.51 6.01
C ILE A 46 -9.50 -6.03 7.20
N PRO A 47 -8.88 -5.62 8.31
CA PRO A 47 -9.59 -5.24 9.53
C PRO A 47 -10.65 -4.17 9.30
N VAL A 48 -11.81 -4.30 9.95
CA VAL A 48 -12.94 -3.37 9.78
C VAL A 48 -12.52 -1.91 10.02
N ARG A 49 -11.65 -1.66 11.00
CA ARG A 49 -11.15 -0.31 11.31
C ARG A 49 -10.44 0.32 10.11
N ARG A 50 -9.63 -0.46 9.37
CA ARG A 50 -8.92 0.01 8.16
C ARG A 50 -9.92 0.31 7.04
N ARG A 51 -10.92 -0.56 6.84
CA ARG A 51 -11.98 -0.37 5.84
C ARG A 51 -12.84 0.86 6.13
N MET A 52 -13.22 1.08 7.39
CA MET A 52 -13.88 2.31 7.83
C MET A 52 -13.06 3.56 7.56
N GLN A 53 -11.75 3.51 7.84
CA GLN A 53 -10.84 4.62 7.59
C GLN A 53 -10.81 4.98 6.10
N TRP A 54 -10.76 4.00 5.20
CA TRP A 54 -10.82 4.24 3.76
C TRP A 54 -12.13 4.93 3.34
N VAL A 55 -13.26 4.47 3.87
CA VAL A 55 -14.55 5.09 3.55
C VAL A 55 -14.61 6.52 4.08
N LYS A 56 -14.17 6.76 5.33
CA LYS A 56 -14.13 8.11 5.93
C LYS A 56 -13.21 9.07 5.16
N GLN A 57 -12.06 8.62 4.72
CA GLN A 57 -11.12 9.44 3.95
C GLN A 57 -11.64 9.74 2.54
N GLN A 58 -12.29 8.76 1.90
CA GLN A 58 -12.83 8.92 0.56
C GLN A 58 -14.10 9.76 0.54
N PHE A 59 -14.92 9.68 1.59
CA PHE A 59 -16.23 10.36 1.71
C PHE A 59 -16.35 11.05 3.07
N PRO A 60 -15.70 12.21 3.26
CA PRO A 60 -15.65 12.89 4.57
C PRO A 60 -17.01 13.36 5.08
N THR A 61 -18.00 13.52 4.20
CA THR A 61 -19.37 13.94 4.55
C THR A 61 -20.28 12.78 4.94
N ALA A 62 -19.88 11.54 4.70
CA ALA A 62 -20.65 10.36 5.11
C ALA A 62 -20.43 10.05 6.60
N ILE A 63 -21.50 9.64 7.27
CA ILE A 63 -21.43 9.12 8.63
C ILE A 63 -21.08 7.64 8.56
N VAL A 64 -19.91 7.25 9.06
CA VAL A 64 -19.39 5.89 8.90
C VAL A 64 -19.38 5.18 10.24
N THR A 65 -20.14 4.08 10.30
CA THR A 65 -20.28 3.23 11.48
C THR A 65 -19.99 1.76 11.17
N THR A 66 -19.95 0.93 12.20
CA THR A 66 -19.84 -0.54 12.10
C THR A 66 -20.54 -1.18 13.30
N GLN A 67 -20.96 -2.42 13.17
CA GLN A 67 -21.41 -3.22 14.31
C GLN A 67 -20.20 -3.75 15.11
N GLU A 68 -20.40 -3.93 16.42
CA GLU A 68 -19.33 -4.35 17.33
C GLU A 68 -18.89 -5.80 17.07
N HIS A 69 -19.86 -6.69 16.81
CA HIS A 69 -19.62 -8.10 16.58
C HIS A 69 -20.02 -8.50 15.16
N PRO A 70 -19.34 -9.51 14.57
CA PRO A 70 -19.77 -10.09 13.30
C PRO A 70 -21.21 -10.61 13.34
N LEU A 71 -21.95 -10.38 12.27
CA LEU A 71 -23.29 -10.86 12.08
C LEU A 71 -23.34 -12.01 11.07
N PRO A 72 -24.43 -12.83 11.06
CA PRO A 72 -24.63 -13.81 10.01
C PRO A 72 -24.56 -13.18 8.62
N GLN A 73 -23.92 -13.86 7.68
CA GLN A 73 -23.66 -13.35 6.34
C GLN A 73 -24.57 -13.95 5.26
N ASP A 74 -25.24 -15.05 5.58
CA ASP A 74 -26.18 -15.73 4.68
C ASP A 74 -27.47 -16.07 5.43
N PRO A 75 -28.65 -15.86 4.80
CA PRO A 75 -29.94 -16.21 5.40
C PRO A 75 -30.09 -17.66 5.82
N SER A 76 -29.28 -18.59 5.26
CA SER A 76 -29.27 -20.00 5.63
C SER A 76 -28.62 -20.28 7.00
N GLU A 77 -27.84 -19.35 7.53
CA GLU A 77 -27.14 -19.51 8.81
C GLU A 77 -28.09 -19.48 10.01
N THR A 78 -29.22 -18.72 9.91
CA THR A 78 -30.22 -18.65 10.97
C THR A 78 -31.57 -18.15 10.43
N THR A 79 -32.66 -18.68 10.99
CA THR A 79 -34.02 -18.21 10.66
C THR A 79 -34.28 -16.77 11.12
N PHE A 80 -33.49 -16.27 12.06
CA PHE A 80 -33.58 -14.91 12.59
C PHE A 80 -32.67 -13.91 11.87
N PHE A 81 -32.11 -14.26 10.71
CA PHE A 81 -31.15 -13.46 9.97
C PHE A 81 -31.59 -11.98 9.82
N TRP A 82 -32.80 -11.76 9.31
CA TRP A 82 -33.28 -10.40 9.05
C TRP A 82 -33.62 -9.64 10.32
N ASP A 83 -34.12 -10.32 11.36
CA ASP A 83 -34.38 -9.69 12.67
C ASP A 83 -33.08 -9.23 13.32
N ILE A 84 -32.04 -10.06 13.29
CA ILE A 84 -30.70 -9.73 13.81
C ILE A 84 -30.14 -8.49 13.10
N TRP A 85 -30.21 -8.45 11.76
CA TRP A 85 -29.72 -7.32 10.98
C TRP A 85 -30.55 -6.07 11.25
N ARG A 86 -31.87 -6.13 11.22
CA ARG A 86 -32.78 -5.00 11.53
C ARG A 86 -32.48 -4.43 12.90
N ASP A 87 -32.52 -5.25 13.94
CA ASP A 87 -32.37 -4.81 15.33
C ASP A 87 -30.96 -4.22 15.59
N THR A 88 -29.93 -4.77 14.95
CA THR A 88 -28.59 -4.23 15.02
C THR A 88 -28.49 -2.88 14.32
N LEU A 89 -29.00 -2.76 13.10
CA LEU A 89 -28.97 -1.49 12.36
C LEU A 89 -29.77 -0.39 13.07
N LEU A 90 -30.97 -0.68 13.59
CA LEU A 90 -31.76 0.28 14.35
C LEU A 90 -31.05 0.77 15.61
N ARG A 91 -30.18 -0.05 16.20
CA ARG A 91 -29.40 0.31 17.39
C ARG A 91 -28.17 1.15 17.06
N ILE A 92 -27.47 0.87 15.93
CA ILE A 92 -26.19 1.55 15.61
C ILE A 92 -26.36 2.78 14.73
N LEU A 93 -27.47 2.89 13.99
CA LEU A 93 -27.74 4.06 13.15
C LEU A 93 -28.21 5.22 14.01
N PRO A 94 -27.52 6.37 13.98
CA PRO A 94 -27.90 7.55 14.75
C PRO A 94 -29.18 8.20 14.24
N HIS A 95 -29.58 7.94 12.99
CA HIS A 95 -30.74 8.53 12.35
C HIS A 95 -31.64 7.48 11.68
N PRO A 96 -32.96 7.63 11.66
CA PRO A 96 -33.85 6.85 10.83
C PRO A 96 -33.51 7.04 9.34
N VAL A 97 -33.55 5.96 8.54
CA VAL A 97 -33.24 6.00 7.11
C VAL A 97 -34.50 5.96 6.26
N ASP A 98 -34.57 6.80 5.23
CA ASP A 98 -35.67 6.86 4.28
C ASP A 98 -35.41 5.98 3.05
N ALA A 99 -34.13 5.71 2.75
CA ALA A 99 -33.75 4.90 1.60
C ALA A 99 -32.54 4.01 1.89
N VAL A 100 -32.53 2.83 1.26
CA VAL A 100 -31.37 1.90 1.24
C VAL A 100 -30.84 1.84 -0.18
N PHE A 101 -29.59 2.26 -0.37
CA PHE A 101 -28.89 2.17 -1.63
C PHE A 101 -28.07 0.88 -1.65
N ALA A 102 -28.31 -0.01 -2.63
CA ALA A 102 -27.52 -1.20 -2.82
C ALA A 102 -27.38 -1.57 -4.31
N SER A 103 -26.30 -2.29 -4.63
CA SER A 103 -26.05 -2.85 -5.97
C SER A 103 -26.40 -4.35 -6.06
N GLU A 104 -27.00 -4.91 -5.02
CA GLU A 104 -27.35 -6.34 -4.92
C GLU A 104 -28.78 -6.52 -4.41
N PRO A 105 -29.46 -7.64 -4.76
CA PRO A 105 -30.88 -7.86 -4.45
C PRO A 105 -31.23 -7.84 -2.96
N TYR A 106 -30.27 -8.17 -2.07
CA TYR A 106 -30.51 -8.15 -0.63
C TYR A 106 -31.01 -6.77 -0.14
N GLY A 107 -30.63 -5.69 -0.84
CA GLY A 107 -31.01 -4.33 -0.49
C GLY A 107 -32.51 -4.10 -0.48
N GLU A 108 -33.29 -4.82 -1.33
CA GLU A 108 -34.75 -4.73 -1.35
C GLU A 108 -35.35 -5.27 -0.03
N ARG A 109 -34.85 -6.41 0.42
CA ARG A 109 -35.32 -6.99 1.68
C ARG A 109 -34.89 -6.14 2.87
N LEU A 110 -33.65 -5.66 2.89
CA LEU A 110 -33.15 -4.80 3.95
C LEU A 110 -33.96 -3.51 4.05
N ALA A 111 -34.31 -2.89 2.94
CA ALA A 111 -35.15 -1.68 2.92
C ALA A 111 -36.53 -1.95 3.55
N LYS A 112 -37.15 -3.09 3.27
CA LYS A 112 -38.42 -3.51 3.89
C LYS A 112 -38.30 -3.64 5.41
N GLU A 113 -37.21 -4.25 5.89
CA GLU A 113 -36.97 -4.42 7.34
C GLU A 113 -36.79 -3.07 8.06
N LEU A 114 -36.24 -2.06 7.37
CA LEU A 114 -36.03 -0.72 7.90
C LEU A 114 -37.19 0.26 7.60
N SER A 115 -38.29 -0.21 6.96
CA SER A 115 -39.39 0.64 6.47
C SER A 115 -38.90 1.77 5.55
N ALA A 116 -37.88 1.54 4.77
CA ALA A 116 -37.23 2.45 3.85
C ALA A 116 -37.50 2.11 2.38
N GLU A 117 -37.24 3.04 1.48
CA GLU A 117 -37.31 2.81 0.03
C GLU A 117 -36.03 2.15 -0.46
N PHE A 118 -36.15 1.19 -1.36
CA PHE A 118 -35.00 0.56 -2.01
C PHE A 118 -34.59 1.33 -3.26
N VAL A 119 -33.32 1.71 -3.35
CA VAL A 119 -32.72 2.38 -4.51
C VAL A 119 -31.63 1.48 -5.09
N MET A 120 -31.92 0.88 -6.24
CA MET A 120 -30.99 0.02 -6.96
C MET A 120 -29.94 0.86 -7.68
N VAL A 121 -28.64 0.52 -7.51
CA VAL A 121 -27.54 1.18 -8.19
C VAL A 121 -26.70 0.14 -8.93
N ASP A 122 -26.66 0.23 -10.28
CA ASP A 122 -25.78 -0.55 -11.17
C ASP A 122 -25.80 -2.09 -10.94
N LEU A 123 -26.98 -2.68 -10.81
CA LEU A 123 -27.17 -4.13 -10.57
C LEU A 123 -26.36 -4.99 -11.55
N ASP A 124 -26.45 -4.64 -12.83
CA ASP A 124 -25.76 -5.39 -13.90
C ASP A 124 -24.25 -5.09 -13.99
N ARG A 125 -23.73 -4.24 -13.11
CA ARG A 125 -22.33 -3.74 -13.13
C ARG A 125 -21.87 -3.23 -14.49
N LYS A 126 -22.77 -2.56 -15.22
CA LYS A 126 -22.48 -2.01 -16.55
C LYS A 126 -21.59 -0.78 -16.47
N SER A 127 -21.74 0.03 -15.42
CA SER A 127 -20.93 1.23 -15.21
C SER A 127 -19.54 0.89 -14.64
N VAL A 128 -19.47 -0.09 -13.74
CA VAL A 128 -18.20 -0.51 -13.12
C VAL A 128 -18.15 -2.04 -13.03
N PRO A 129 -17.56 -2.72 -14.04
CA PRO A 129 -17.57 -4.18 -14.16
C PRO A 129 -16.55 -4.86 -13.23
N ILE A 130 -16.66 -4.64 -11.91
CA ILE A 130 -15.71 -5.15 -10.92
C ILE A 130 -16.41 -5.66 -9.67
N SER A 131 -15.79 -6.61 -8.98
CA SER A 131 -16.21 -7.09 -7.67
C SER A 131 -15.04 -7.12 -6.69
N ALA A 132 -15.32 -6.98 -5.40
CA ALA A 132 -14.30 -7.12 -4.36
C ALA A 132 -13.60 -8.50 -4.41
N THR A 133 -14.34 -9.55 -4.79
CA THR A 133 -13.79 -10.90 -4.93
C THR A 133 -12.79 -11.01 -6.08
N SER A 134 -13.08 -10.41 -7.26
CA SER A 134 -12.12 -10.41 -8.37
C SER A 134 -10.87 -9.58 -8.04
N ILE A 135 -11.03 -8.46 -7.34
CA ILE A 135 -9.89 -7.65 -6.88
C ILE A 135 -9.02 -8.44 -5.90
N ARG A 136 -9.61 -9.13 -4.92
CA ARG A 136 -8.82 -9.94 -3.96
C ARG A 136 -8.07 -11.09 -4.63
N LYS A 137 -8.56 -11.63 -5.74
CA LYS A 137 -7.86 -12.68 -6.51
C LYS A 137 -6.67 -12.14 -7.30
N ASP A 138 -6.76 -10.90 -7.79
CA ASP A 138 -5.71 -10.25 -8.59
C ASP A 138 -5.70 -8.74 -8.31
N MET A 139 -5.16 -8.35 -7.17
CA MET A 139 -5.17 -6.95 -6.76
C MET A 139 -4.26 -6.08 -7.64
N ILE A 140 -3.14 -6.62 -8.09
CA ILE A 140 -2.20 -5.89 -8.96
C ILE A 140 -2.84 -5.65 -10.33
N GLY A 141 -3.39 -6.67 -10.98
CA GLY A 141 -4.05 -6.53 -12.29
C GLY A 141 -5.33 -5.71 -12.24
N GLN A 142 -6.01 -5.66 -11.09
CA GLN A 142 -7.23 -4.89 -10.88
C GLN A 142 -7.00 -3.54 -10.15
N TRP A 143 -5.73 -3.12 -10.02
CA TRP A 143 -5.33 -1.93 -9.27
C TRP A 143 -6.10 -0.66 -9.62
N GLN A 144 -6.37 -0.44 -10.90
CA GLN A 144 -7.10 0.72 -11.41
C GLN A 144 -8.55 0.82 -10.90
N TYR A 145 -9.12 -0.27 -10.38
CA TYR A 145 -10.48 -0.28 -9.83
C TYR A 145 -10.55 0.03 -8.34
N LEU A 146 -9.41 0.03 -7.64
CA LEU A 146 -9.36 0.45 -6.23
C LEU A 146 -9.65 1.94 -6.08
N SER A 147 -10.19 2.34 -4.93
CA SER A 147 -10.30 3.76 -4.61
C SER A 147 -8.91 4.38 -4.41
N PRO A 148 -8.74 5.69 -4.67
CA PRO A 148 -7.45 6.37 -4.49
C PRO A 148 -6.85 6.19 -3.08
N VAL A 149 -7.69 6.22 -2.05
CA VAL A 149 -7.24 6.02 -0.66
C VAL A 149 -6.71 4.61 -0.41
N VAL A 150 -7.32 3.60 -1.01
CA VAL A 150 -6.84 2.20 -0.94
C VAL A 150 -5.54 2.04 -1.71
N GLN A 151 -5.45 2.63 -2.89
CA GLN A 151 -4.23 2.61 -3.70
C GLN A 151 -3.05 3.25 -2.93
N GLN A 152 -3.27 4.37 -2.28
CA GLN A 152 -2.25 5.03 -1.47
C GLN A 152 -1.82 4.18 -0.27
N ASP A 153 -2.78 3.57 0.43
CA ASP A 153 -2.54 2.79 1.65
C ASP A 153 -1.94 1.40 1.38
N MET A 154 -2.25 0.79 0.24
CA MET A 154 -1.83 -0.59 -0.09
C MET A 154 -0.60 -0.67 -1.00
N ARG A 155 -0.19 0.42 -1.64
CA ARG A 155 1.03 0.47 -2.46
C ARG A 155 2.23 -0.05 -1.68
N LYS A 156 3.16 -0.71 -2.38
CA LYS A 156 4.43 -1.17 -1.83
C LYS A 156 5.60 -0.45 -2.47
N VAL A 157 6.50 0.05 -1.64
CA VAL A 157 7.75 0.68 -2.06
C VAL A 157 8.91 -0.18 -1.60
N ILE A 158 9.70 -0.67 -2.55
CA ILE A 158 10.80 -1.61 -2.34
C ILE A 158 12.13 -0.88 -2.59
N CYS A 159 12.98 -0.81 -1.58
CA CYS A 159 14.32 -0.25 -1.71
C CYS A 159 15.34 -1.35 -1.99
N VAL A 160 16.12 -1.20 -3.06
CA VAL A 160 17.30 -2.05 -3.32
C VAL A 160 18.51 -1.35 -2.73
N TYR A 161 19.14 -1.97 -1.74
CA TYR A 161 20.05 -1.33 -0.81
C TYR A 161 21.34 -2.14 -0.63
N GLY A 162 22.43 -1.48 -0.17
CA GLY A 162 23.69 -2.14 0.13
C GLY A 162 24.92 -1.46 -0.47
N PRO A 163 26.11 -2.09 -0.31
CA PRO A 163 27.38 -1.54 -0.75
C PRO A 163 27.49 -1.30 -2.26
N GLU A 164 28.54 -0.58 -2.64
CA GLU A 164 28.93 -0.41 -4.05
C GLU A 164 29.29 -1.75 -4.72
N SER A 165 29.17 -1.81 -6.03
CA SER A 165 29.47 -3.00 -6.84
C SER A 165 28.67 -4.26 -6.47
N THR A 166 27.55 -4.14 -5.75
CA THR A 166 26.66 -5.27 -5.43
C THR A 166 25.55 -5.47 -6.45
N GLY A 167 25.44 -4.58 -7.46
CA GLY A 167 24.47 -4.71 -8.54
C GLY A 167 23.09 -4.12 -8.25
N LYS A 168 22.96 -3.16 -7.29
CA LYS A 168 21.72 -2.47 -6.94
C LYS A 168 20.94 -1.99 -8.17
N SER A 169 21.53 -1.10 -8.96
CA SER A 169 20.84 -0.51 -10.13
C SER A 169 20.43 -1.55 -11.18
N THR A 170 21.20 -2.61 -11.33
CA THR A 170 20.87 -3.72 -12.24
C THR A 170 19.65 -4.47 -11.72
N LEU A 171 19.63 -4.82 -10.43
CA LEU A 171 18.53 -5.56 -9.82
C LEU A 171 17.26 -4.71 -9.77
N THR A 172 17.35 -3.40 -9.43
CA THR A 172 16.22 -2.48 -9.43
C THR A 172 15.52 -2.45 -10.78
N ARG A 173 16.29 -2.28 -11.87
CA ARG A 173 15.74 -2.31 -13.23
C ARG A 173 15.15 -3.66 -13.63
N GLN A 174 15.80 -4.76 -13.24
CA GLN A 174 15.30 -6.11 -13.52
C GLN A 174 14.00 -6.41 -12.78
N LEU A 175 13.86 -5.99 -11.51
CA LEU A 175 12.62 -6.13 -10.76
C LEU A 175 11.50 -5.26 -11.38
N ALA A 176 11.79 -4.00 -11.69
CA ALA A 176 10.85 -3.12 -12.35
C ALA A 176 10.36 -3.70 -13.70
N GLN A 177 11.25 -4.26 -14.49
CA GLN A 177 10.93 -4.93 -15.75
C GLN A 177 10.08 -6.20 -15.53
N HIS A 178 10.44 -7.02 -14.52
CA HIS A 178 9.72 -8.25 -14.21
C HIS A 178 8.27 -8.00 -13.82
N TYR A 179 8.02 -6.99 -12.98
CA TYR A 179 6.68 -6.63 -12.53
C TYR A 179 5.96 -5.64 -13.43
N HIS A 180 6.60 -5.11 -14.48
CA HIS A 180 6.10 -4.02 -15.32
C HIS A 180 5.74 -2.78 -14.52
N MET A 181 6.61 -2.39 -13.58
CA MET A 181 6.40 -1.29 -12.63
C MET A 181 7.49 -0.23 -12.77
N PRO A 182 7.23 1.01 -12.33
CA PRO A 182 8.22 2.08 -12.33
C PRO A 182 9.36 1.81 -11.34
N TYR A 183 10.47 2.50 -11.57
CA TYR A 183 11.58 2.54 -10.63
C TYR A 183 12.20 3.93 -10.57
N VAL A 184 12.91 4.22 -9.48
CA VAL A 184 13.69 5.44 -9.27
C VAL A 184 15.16 5.08 -9.28
N GLU A 185 15.93 5.77 -10.11
CA GLU A 185 17.39 5.61 -10.18
C GLU A 185 18.07 6.36 -9.02
N GLU A 186 19.28 5.90 -8.66
CA GLU A 186 20.13 6.57 -7.68
C GLU A 186 20.50 7.99 -8.15
N PHE A 187 19.97 9.00 -7.45
CA PHE A 187 20.17 10.42 -7.81
C PHE A 187 21.63 10.88 -7.66
N ALA A 188 22.39 10.24 -6.76
CA ALA A 188 23.80 10.53 -6.57
C ALA A 188 24.62 10.45 -7.87
N LYS A 189 24.31 9.47 -8.73
CA LYS A 189 24.99 9.32 -10.03
C LYS A 189 24.88 10.56 -10.91
N LYS A 190 23.72 11.22 -10.89
CA LYS A 190 23.51 12.46 -11.64
C LYS A 190 24.44 13.56 -11.13
N VAL A 191 24.46 13.80 -9.81
CA VAL A 191 25.28 14.85 -9.20
C VAL A 191 26.78 14.58 -9.40
N ILE A 192 27.22 13.33 -9.19
CA ILE A 192 28.61 12.93 -9.36
C ILE A 192 29.05 13.13 -10.83
N ASN A 193 28.21 12.77 -11.80
CA ASN A 193 28.51 12.97 -13.23
C ASN A 193 28.58 14.45 -13.59
N GLU A 194 27.65 15.27 -13.14
CA GLU A 194 27.62 16.72 -13.39
C GLU A 194 28.88 17.42 -12.84
N LYS A 195 29.46 16.88 -11.77
CA LYS A 195 30.67 17.38 -11.11
C LYS A 195 31.95 16.63 -11.46
N ASN A 196 31.89 15.69 -12.41
CA ASN A 196 33.04 14.85 -12.81
C ASN A 196 33.74 14.13 -11.63
N GLY A 197 32.95 13.74 -10.61
CA GLY A 197 33.45 13.05 -9.42
C GLY A 197 33.90 13.97 -8.27
N ASP A 198 33.99 15.27 -8.48
CA ASP A 198 34.42 16.27 -7.45
C ASP A 198 33.18 16.72 -6.64
N ILE A 199 32.80 15.92 -5.64
CA ILE A 199 31.68 16.21 -4.75
C ILE A 199 32.15 16.79 -3.42
N CYS A 200 31.37 17.72 -2.86
CA CYS A 200 31.57 18.29 -1.54
C CYS A 200 30.47 17.88 -0.55
N TYR A 201 30.63 18.27 0.71
CA TYR A 201 29.65 17.91 1.75
C TYR A 201 28.22 18.41 1.45
N GLU A 202 28.09 19.62 0.91
CA GLU A 202 26.80 20.23 0.57
C GLU A 202 26.06 19.46 -0.54
N ASP A 203 26.77 18.72 -1.37
CA ASP A 203 26.19 17.88 -2.39
C ASP A 203 25.42 16.68 -1.80
N MET A 204 25.82 16.22 -0.61
CA MET A 204 25.13 15.13 0.07
C MET A 204 23.67 15.49 0.38
N GLU A 205 23.41 16.73 0.78
CA GLU A 205 22.05 17.23 0.99
C GLU A 205 21.28 17.37 -0.32
N THR A 206 21.93 17.91 -1.36
CA THR A 206 21.34 17.99 -2.72
C THR A 206 20.95 16.61 -3.24
N ILE A 207 21.79 15.59 -3.04
CA ILE A 207 21.52 14.19 -3.43
C ILE A 207 20.28 13.65 -2.72
N VAL A 208 20.18 13.85 -1.41
CA VAL A 208 19.06 13.31 -0.62
C VAL A 208 17.74 13.98 -0.96
N VAL A 209 17.75 15.32 -1.12
CA VAL A 209 16.56 16.08 -1.51
C VAL A 209 16.11 15.66 -2.90
N GLY A 210 16.98 15.66 -3.89
CA GLY A 210 16.65 15.32 -5.27
C GLY A 210 16.20 13.85 -5.41
N HIS A 211 16.79 12.93 -4.65
CA HIS A 211 16.34 11.53 -4.64
C HIS A 211 14.93 11.40 -4.04
N HIS A 212 14.64 12.10 -2.95
CA HIS A 212 13.31 12.12 -2.37
C HIS A 212 12.26 12.69 -3.34
N GLU A 213 12.57 13.82 -4.01
CA GLU A 213 11.68 14.40 -5.02
C GLU A 213 11.40 13.44 -6.17
N ALA A 214 12.41 12.70 -6.64
CA ALA A 214 12.23 11.66 -7.65
C ALA A 214 11.30 10.53 -7.18
N ILE A 215 11.41 10.11 -5.91
CA ILE A 215 10.50 9.11 -5.32
C ILE A 215 9.06 9.66 -5.27
N VAL A 216 8.89 10.89 -4.78
CA VAL A 216 7.56 11.54 -4.71
C VAL A 216 6.93 11.66 -6.10
N GLU A 217 7.70 12.05 -7.11
CA GLU A 217 7.20 12.12 -8.49
C GLU A 217 6.80 10.75 -9.04
N ALA A 218 7.61 9.71 -8.80
CA ALA A 218 7.28 8.35 -9.23
C ALA A 218 6.00 7.82 -8.55
N LEU A 219 5.76 8.19 -7.28
CA LEU A 219 4.55 7.81 -6.55
C LEU A 219 3.27 8.42 -7.16
N ARG A 220 3.36 9.52 -7.92
CA ARG A 220 2.21 10.11 -8.63
C ARG A 220 1.69 9.23 -9.76
N GLN A 221 2.49 8.30 -10.29
CA GLN A 221 2.06 7.35 -11.32
C GLN A 221 1.00 6.36 -10.82
N ASN A 222 0.79 6.31 -9.50
CA ASN A 222 -0.26 5.52 -8.85
C ASN A 222 -0.23 4.03 -9.18
N THR A 223 0.95 3.43 -9.22
CA THR A 223 1.17 2.00 -9.44
C THR A 223 1.16 1.20 -8.13
N PRO A 224 0.88 -0.10 -8.14
CA PRO A 224 0.87 -0.94 -6.94
C PRO A 224 2.26 -1.14 -6.31
N LEU A 225 3.31 -1.12 -7.12
CA LEU A 225 4.69 -1.29 -6.69
C LEU A 225 5.55 -0.14 -7.21
N LEU A 226 6.56 0.24 -6.44
CA LEU A 226 7.65 1.13 -6.85
C LEU A 226 8.97 0.54 -6.36
N PHE A 227 9.95 0.43 -7.26
CA PHE A 227 11.31 0.01 -6.93
C PHE A 227 12.22 1.24 -6.87
N VAL A 228 13.07 1.30 -5.84
CA VAL A 228 13.96 2.45 -5.61
C VAL A 228 15.39 1.97 -5.46
N ASP A 229 16.29 2.53 -6.26
CA ASP A 229 17.73 2.27 -6.19
C ASP A 229 18.32 3.15 -5.09
N THR A 230 18.61 2.57 -3.94
CA THR A 230 19.15 3.20 -2.73
C THR A 230 18.18 4.12 -1.96
N ASP A 231 18.68 4.74 -0.90
CA ASP A 231 17.90 5.62 -0.01
C ASP A 231 18.78 6.68 0.70
N ALA A 232 18.17 7.50 1.58
CA ALA A 232 18.86 8.53 2.35
C ALA A 232 19.82 7.95 3.42
N ILE A 233 19.63 6.71 3.88
CA ILE A 233 20.55 6.05 4.82
C ILE A 233 21.92 5.86 4.15
N THR A 234 21.93 5.45 2.87
CA THR A 234 23.17 5.35 2.09
C THR A 234 23.91 6.69 2.03
N SER A 235 23.18 7.78 1.80
CA SER A 235 23.78 9.13 1.78
C SER A 235 24.36 9.53 3.15
N LYS A 236 23.72 9.15 4.25
CA LYS A 236 24.27 9.34 5.60
C LYS A 236 25.59 8.60 5.76
N LEU A 237 25.63 7.31 5.39
CA LEU A 237 26.86 6.51 5.51
C LEU A 237 28.00 7.13 4.69
N TRP A 238 27.71 7.57 3.45
CA TRP A 238 28.71 8.22 2.61
C TRP A 238 29.12 9.60 3.12
N SER A 239 28.20 10.39 3.70
CA SER A 239 28.54 11.69 4.31
C SER A 239 29.52 11.53 5.46
N ASN A 240 29.27 10.55 6.33
CA ASN A 240 30.18 10.22 7.42
C ASN A 240 31.53 9.73 6.91
N GLU A 241 31.51 8.90 5.87
CA GLU A 241 32.70 8.27 5.33
C GLU A 241 33.63 9.25 4.60
N LEU A 242 33.08 10.10 3.74
CA LEU A 242 33.85 11.03 2.90
C LEU A 242 34.21 12.32 3.64
N PHE A 243 33.36 12.80 4.53
CA PHE A 243 33.47 14.11 5.13
C PHE A 243 33.55 14.09 6.66
N GLY A 244 33.31 12.96 7.32
CA GLY A 244 33.27 12.85 8.79
C GLY A 244 32.16 13.72 9.40
N LYS A 245 31.07 13.96 8.65
CA LYS A 245 30.01 14.88 9.06
C LYS A 245 28.64 14.25 8.94
N GLU A 246 27.79 14.51 9.93
CA GLU A 246 26.35 14.22 9.87
C GLU A 246 25.56 15.46 9.48
N SER A 247 24.49 15.28 8.71
CA SER A 247 23.58 16.35 8.33
C SER A 247 22.19 16.12 8.95
N PRO A 248 21.63 17.12 9.68
CA PRO A 248 20.25 17.06 10.15
C PRO A 248 19.24 16.92 9.01
N ILE A 249 19.53 17.48 7.84
CA ILE A 249 18.69 17.36 6.64
C ILE A 249 18.63 15.90 6.18
N ILE A 250 19.76 15.21 6.12
CA ILE A 250 19.77 13.78 5.75
C ILE A 250 18.93 12.96 6.74
N GLU A 251 19.05 13.20 8.05
CA GLU A 251 18.22 12.50 9.05
C GLU A 251 16.74 12.81 8.90
N GLU A 252 16.37 14.04 8.57
CA GLU A 252 14.99 14.40 8.27
C GLU A 252 14.43 13.59 7.10
N TYR A 253 15.20 13.44 6.01
CA TYR A 253 14.77 12.66 4.85
C TYR A 253 14.77 11.15 5.11
N ILE A 254 15.67 10.62 5.94
CA ILE A 254 15.60 9.23 6.43
C ILE A 254 14.27 8.99 7.18
N ALA A 255 13.83 9.95 7.98
CA ALA A 255 12.56 9.86 8.71
C ALA A 255 11.34 9.98 7.79
N LYS A 256 11.42 10.74 6.71
CA LYS A 256 10.35 10.90 5.71
C LYS A 256 10.22 9.69 4.79
N GLN A 257 11.32 9.03 4.44
CA GLN A 257 11.32 7.88 3.54
C GLN A 257 10.73 6.64 4.23
N ARG A 258 9.73 6.03 3.59
CA ARG A 258 9.06 4.82 4.04
C ARG A 258 9.14 3.76 2.95
N PHE A 259 9.83 2.67 3.25
CA PHE A 259 9.91 1.51 2.40
C PHE A 259 9.28 0.30 3.11
N ASP A 260 8.50 -0.49 2.38
CA ASP A 260 7.86 -1.69 2.92
C ASP A 260 8.87 -2.80 3.18
N ILE A 261 9.92 -2.86 2.34
CA ILE A 261 11.06 -3.76 2.51
C ILE A 261 12.32 -3.17 1.91
N TYR A 262 13.46 -3.46 2.54
CA TYR A 262 14.79 -3.26 1.99
C TYR A 262 15.34 -4.59 1.48
N LEU A 263 15.80 -4.64 0.25
CA LEU A 263 16.55 -5.75 -0.32
C LEU A 263 18.04 -5.42 -0.18
N LEU A 264 18.66 -5.86 0.93
CA LEU A 264 20.08 -5.65 1.22
C LEU A 264 20.91 -6.62 0.40
N LEU A 265 21.68 -6.12 -0.56
CA LEU A 265 22.47 -6.96 -1.47
C LEU A 265 23.79 -7.37 -0.81
N ASP A 266 24.02 -8.69 -0.79
CA ASP A 266 25.29 -9.28 -0.33
C ASP A 266 26.43 -8.95 -1.29
N ILE A 267 27.68 -8.99 -0.77
CA ILE A 267 28.93 -8.64 -1.47
C ILE A 267 29.51 -9.80 -2.30
N ASP A 268 28.70 -10.71 -2.73
CA ASP A 268 29.06 -11.91 -3.48
C ASP A 268 29.37 -11.68 -4.99
N LEU A 269 29.26 -10.43 -5.47
CA LEU A 269 29.72 -10.02 -6.80
C LEU A 269 31.14 -9.45 -6.76
N PRO A 270 31.96 -9.66 -7.83
CA PRO A 270 33.29 -9.04 -7.94
C PRO A 270 33.16 -7.51 -7.96
N TRP A 271 34.23 -6.85 -7.49
CA TRP A 271 34.35 -5.40 -7.65
C TRP A 271 34.50 -5.01 -9.12
N VAL A 272 33.85 -3.95 -9.52
CA VAL A 272 34.03 -3.32 -10.83
C VAL A 272 34.40 -1.86 -10.60
N ASN A 273 35.52 -1.40 -11.14
CA ASN A 273 35.97 -0.01 -11.02
C ASN A 273 35.05 0.94 -11.82
N ASP A 274 34.70 2.04 -11.19
CA ASP A 274 33.86 3.08 -11.76
C ASP A 274 34.13 4.40 -11.02
N ILE A 275 33.91 5.56 -11.67
CA ILE A 275 34.08 6.89 -11.07
C ILE A 275 33.18 7.13 -9.87
N HIS A 276 32.13 6.35 -9.73
CA HIS A 276 31.17 6.41 -8.62
C HIS A 276 31.50 5.47 -7.46
N ARG A 277 32.73 4.87 -7.41
CA ARG A 277 33.07 3.79 -6.46
C ARG A 277 34.42 4.07 -5.79
N TYR A 278 34.40 4.10 -4.46
CA TYR A 278 35.53 4.62 -3.69
C TYR A 278 36.27 3.58 -2.84
N ARG A 279 35.65 2.42 -2.47
CA ARG A 279 36.21 1.49 -1.47
C ARG A 279 36.18 0.03 -1.87
N PRO A 280 37.12 -0.43 -2.72
CA PRO A 280 37.15 -1.82 -3.17
C PRO A 280 37.40 -2.84 -2.05
N ASN A 281 38.13 -2.49 -1.00
CA ASN A 281 38.61 -3.42 0.03
C ASN A 281 37.81 -3.38 1.35
N GLU A 282 36.80 -2.54 1.47
CA GLU A 282 36.05 -2.33 2.71
C GLU A 282 34.53 -2.56 2.54
N ARG A 283 34.15 -3.31 1.51
CA ARG A 283 32.73 -3.58 1.22
C ARG A 283 32.04 -4.37 2.32
N ASP A 284 32.75 -5.29 2.99
CA ASP A 284 32.28 -6.05 4.13
C ASP A 284 31.97 -5.16 5.33
N VAL A 285 32.86 -4.20 5.64
CA VAL A 285 32.63 -3.22 6.69
C VAL A 285 31.40 -2.37 6.34
N PHE A 286 31.34 -1.86 5.12
CA PHE A 286 30.19 -1.04 4.68
C PHE A 286 28.88 -1.86 4.63
N PHE A 287 28.93 -3.15 4.29
CA PHE A 287 27.77 -4.04 4.35
C PHE A 287 27.23 -4.13 5.78
N HIS A 288 28.08 -4.34 6.77
CA HIS A 288 27.67 -4.40 8.16
C HIS A 288 27.13 -3.05 8.66
N GLN A 289 27.70 -1.93 8.24
CA GLN A 289 27.16 -0.61 8.53
C GLN A 289 25.75 -0.44 7.91
N CYS A 290 25.54 -0.87 6.67
CA CYS A 290 24.24 -0.87 6.02
C CYS A 290 23.22 -1.68 6.82
N GLU A 291 23.57 -2.91 7.19
CA GLU A 291 22.70 -3.80 7.97
C GLU A 291 22.37 -3.22 9.35
N GLU A 292 23.38 -2.72 10.07
CA GLU A 292 23.21 -2.08 11.38
C GLU A 292 22.23 -0.92 11.32
N GLN A 293 22.30 -0.06 10.31
CA GLN A 293 21.37 1.05 10.14
C GLN A 293 19.93 0.59 9.94
N LEU A 294 19.72 -0.52 9.24
CA LEU A 294 18.38 -1.09 9.09
C LEU A 294 17.86 -1.66 10.42
N VAL A 295 18.70 -2.39 11.15
CA VAL A 295 18.36 -2.97 12.45
C VAL A 295 18.03 -1.90 13.50
N VAL A 296 18.91 -0.91 13.68
CA VAL A 296 18.72 0.16 14.67
C VAL A 296 17.46 0.99 14.38
N ARG A 297 17.10 1.14 13.10
CA ARG A 297 15.90 1.88 12.68
C ARG A 297 14.64 1.00 12.59
N GLY A 298 14.72 -0.28 12.94
CA GLY A 298 13.59 -1.22 12.87
C GLY A 298 13.03 -1.37 11.45
N ARG A 299 13.88 -1.31 10.42
CA ARG A 299 13.46 -1.47 9.03
C ARG A 299 13.29 -2.94 8.68
N ASN A 300 12.22 -3.26 7.95
CA ASN A 300 12.03 -4.59 7.38
C ASN A 300 13.03 -4.81 6.25
N TYR A 301 13.86 -5.86 6.31
CA TYR A 301 14.83 -6.15 5.26
C TYR A 301 15.03 -7.64 5.03
N ALA A 302 15.58 -7.95 3.84
CA ALA A 302 16.02 -9.29 3.48
C ALA A 302 17.39 -9.20 2.81
N ILE A 303 18.30 -10.12 3.16
CA ILE A 303 19.62 -10.22 2.52
C ILE A 303 19.47 -11.00 1.22
N ILE A 304 19.84 -10.38 0.10
CA ILE A 304 19.73 -10.97 -1.24
C ILE A 304 21.11 -11.45 -1.71
N ARG A 305 21.24 -12.75 -1.84
CA ARG A 305 22.45 -13.47 -2.30
C ARG A 305 22.30 -14.00 -3.72
N GLY A 306 23.41 -14.46 -4.27
CA GLY A 306 23.46 -15.10 -5.59
C GLY A 306 23.92 -14.15 -6.69
N LYS A 307 24.13 -14.68 -7.91
CA LYS A 307 24.64 -13.95 -9.08
C LYS A 307 23.65 -14.03 -10.24
N GLY A 308 23.55 -12.97 -11.03
CA GLY A 308 22.74 -12.93 -12.24
C GLY A 308 21.29 -13.37 -12.00
N LYS A 309 20.83 -14.40 -12.73
CA LYS A 309 19.44 -14.90 -12.63
C LYS A 309 19.06 -15.39 -11.23
N GLN A 310 20.01 -15.99 -10.49
CA GLN A 310 19.76 -16.46 -9.13
C GLN A 310 19.41 -15.30 -8.19
N ARG A 311 20.17 -14.19 -8.26
CA ARG A 311 19.93 -13.00 -7.46
C ARG A 311 18.56 -12.41 -7.74
N LEU A 312 18.17 -12.31 -9.00
CA LEU A 312 16.86 -11.85 -9.41
C LEU A 312 15.75 -12.77 -8.86
N SER A 313 15.90 -14.09 -9.02
CA SER A 313 14.93 -15.06 -8.51
C SER A 313 14.75 -14.96 -6.99
N ASN A 314 15.86 -14.83 -6.25
CA ASN A 314 15.80 -14.66 -4.80
C ASN A 314 15.11 -13.35 -4.39
N ALA A 315 15.36 -12.26 -5.11
CA ALA A 315 14.71 -10.98 -4.84
C ALA A 315 13.19 -11.04 -5.16
N ILE A 316 12.82 -11.66 -6.27
CA ILE A 316 11.41 -11.88 -6.65
C ILE A 316 10.65 -12.63 -5.53
N GLU A 317 11.25 -13.68 -4.98
CA GLU A 317 10.63 -14.47 -3.90
C GLU A 317 10.22 -13.60 -2.70
N TYR A 318 11.09 -12.66 -2.27
CA TYR A 318 10.77 -11.75 -1.17
C TYR A 318 9.71 -10.71 -1.55
N VAL A 319 9.75 -10.20 -2.76
CA VAL A 319 8.72 -9.27 -3.26
C VAL A 319 7.36 -9.97 -3.38
N ASP A 320 7.33 -11.20 -3.90
CA ASP A 320 6.10 -12.00 -4.01
C ASP A 320 5.51 -12.33 -2.63
N ARG A 321 6.34 -12.63 -1.63
CA ARG A 321 5.90 -12.79 -0.24
C ARG A 321 5.28 -11.50 0.30
N LEU A 322 5.92 -10.35 0.07
CA LEU A 322 5.37 -9.05 0.48
C LEU A 322 4.01 -8.78 -0.18
N ILE A 323 3.89 -9.05 -1.47
CA ILE A 323 2.65 -8.94 -2.24
C ILE A 323 1.58 -9.87 -1.65
N SER A 324 1.92 -11.15 -1.46
CA SER A 324 0.99 -12.16 -0.94
C SER A 324 0.45 -11.82 0.44
N HIS A 325 1.30 -11.37 1.36
CA HIS A 325 0.88 -10.94 2.69
C HIS A 325 0.03 -9.67 2.70
N SER A 326 0.24 -8.79 1.72
CA SER A 326 -0.43 -7.49 1.66
C SER A 326 -1.72 -7.49 0.85
N PHE A 327 -1.77 -8.30 -0.21
CA PHE A 327 -2.83 -8.28 -1.21
C PHE A 327 -3.66 -9.58 -1.25
N ASN A 328 -3.06 -10.73 -0.94
CA ASN A 328 -3.72 -12.03 -0.96
C ASN A 328 -4.04 -12.46 0.46
N ALA A 329 -5.19 -12.14 0.88
CA ALA A 329 -5.66 -12.47 2.20
C ALA A 329 -6.32 -13.84 2.27
N SER A 330 -5.78 -14.82 1.63
CA SER A 330 -6.15 -16.21 1.76
C SER A 330 -4.93 -17.05 2.14
N GLY A 331 -4.46 -16.87 3.37
CA GLY A 331 -3.34 -17.66 3.88
C GLY A 331 -3.02 -17.25 5.32
N SER A 332 -3.77 -17.80 6.28
CA SER A 332 -3.31 -17.91 7.65
C SER A 332 -2.04 -18.77 7.66
N ALA A 333 -0.89 -18.15 7.49
CA ALA A 333 0.37 -18.70 7.94
C ALA A 333 0.90 -17.73 8.99
N ARG A 334 0.72 -18.14 10.25
CA ARG A 334 1.48 -17.60 11.38
C ARG A 334 2.96 -17.70 11.00
N LEU A 335 3.62 -16.55 10.90
CA LEU A 335 5.06 -16.51 11.02
C LEU A 335 5.39 -16.94 12.44
N GLU A 336 5.70 -18.21 12.64
CA GLU A 336 6.47 -18.64 13.79
C GLU A 336 7.81 -17.92 13.70
N SER A 337 8.10 -17.13 14.72
CA SER A 337 9.39 -16.55 15.00
C SER A 337 10.40 -17.67 15.13
N GLU A 338 11.19 -17.94 14.11
CA GLU A 338 12.42 -18.68 14.28
C GLU A 338 13.48 -17.74 14.87
N LYS A 339 13.88 -18.11 16.07
CA LYS A 339 14.98 -17.54 16.86
C LYS A 339 16.34 -17.83 16.20
#